data_e058b2f7611dfcab123cd862cec1a75a
#
_entry.id   e058b2f7611dfcab123cd862cec1a75a
#
_cell.length_a   1.000
_cell.length_b   1.000
_cell.length_c   1.000
_cell.angle_alpha   90.00
_cell.angle_beta   90.00
_cell.angle_gamma   90.00
#
_symmetry.space_group_name_H-M   'P 1'
#
loop_
_entity.id
_entity.type
_entity.pdbx_description
1 polymer ?
#
loop_
_entity_poly.entity_id
_entity_poly.type
_entity_poly.pdbx_seq_one_letter_code
_entity_poly.pdbx_strand_id
1 'polypeptide(L)'
;MKPRIMYIENKSEGLNGPARIGLATFSKTAKTIYYQDKTFQSLKGGYKANYFDVDTGDEYWISGCKKRGGDRLYPGIIVIDDDVREEYWTSIRNKPESKEQKTIRCLGKYRK
;
A
#
# COMPACT_ATOMS: atom_id res chain seq x y z
N MET A 1 9.18 14.80 -6.28
CA MET A 1 8.61 14.73 -4.92
C MET A 1 9.38 13.73 -4.10
N LYS A 2 9.32 13.89 -2.78
CA LYS A 2 10.02 12.98 -1.87
C LYS A 2 9.38 11.61 -1.86
N PRO A 3 10.16 10.53 -1.76
CA PRO A 3 9.60 9.20 -1.59
C PRO A 3 8.77 9.10 -0.31
N ARG A 4 7.74 8.28 -0.35
CA ARG A 4 6.89 8.04 0.82
C ARG A 4 6.61 6.55 0.97
N ILE A 5 6.44 6.12 2.20
CA ILE A 5 6.01 4.76 2.49
C ILE A 5 4.50 4.69 2.27
N MET A 6 4.07 3.80 1.38
CA MET A 6 2.67 3.71 0.97
C MET A 6 2.13 2.30 1.15
N TYR A 7 0.81 2.22 1.29
CA TYR A 7 0.07 0.97 1.23
C TYR A 7 -0.33 0.73 -0.22
N ILE A 8 -0.02 -0.46 -0.77
CA ILE A 8 -0.18 -0.78 -2.18
C ILE A 8 -0.87 -2.13 -2.30
N GLU A 9 -2.09 -2.14 -2.84
CA GLU A 9 -2.89 -3.37 -2.93
C GLU A 9 -3.38 -3.59 -4.36
N ASN A 10 -3.14 -4.80 -4.89
CA ASN A 10 -3.66 -5.20 -6.20
C ASN A 10 -5.14 -5.56 -6.06
N LYS A 11 -5.99 -4.89 -6.86
CA LYS A 11 -7.44 -5.07 -6.83
C LYS A 11 -7.99 -5.81 -8.04
N SER A 12 -7.13 -6.28 -8.94
CA SER A 12 -7.60 -6.86 -10.20
C SER A 12 -8.33 -8.17 -10.04
N GLU A 13 -8.03 -8.93 -8.97
CA GLU A 13 -8.64 -10.23 -8.76
C GLU A 13 -9.70 -10.21 -7.65
N GLY A 14 -10.18 -9.03 -7.31
CA GLY A 14 -11.25 -8.90 -6.32
C GLY A 14 -10.93 -7.87 -5.26
N LEU A 15 -11.66 -7.95 -4.15
CA LEU A 15 -11.59 -6.96 -3.09
C LEU A 15 -10.43 -7.20 -2.12
N ASN A 16 -9.77 -8.35 -2.21
CA ASN A 16 -8.81 -8.80 -1.20
C ASN A 16 -7.55 -9.36 -1.86
N GLY A 17 -6.92 -8.57 -2.73
CA GLY A 17 -5.72 -8.98 -3.44
C GLY A 17 -4.46 -8.82 -2.61
N PRO A 18 -3.30 -9.19 -3.20
CA PRO A 18 -2.01 -9.03 -2.53
C PRO A 18 -1.74 -7.57 -2.17
N ALA A 19 -1.18 -7.35 -0.98
CA ALA A 19 -0.90 -5.99 -0.49
C ALA A 19 0.49 -5.90 0.11
N ARG A 20 1.11 -4.74 -0.06
CA ARG A 20 2.45 -4.48 0.47
C ARG A 20 2.53 -3.07 1.06
N ILE A 21 3.47 -2.90 1.97
CA ILE A 21 3.90 -1.58 2.44
C ILE A 21 5.29 -1.37 1.84
N GLY A 22 5.47 -0.30 1.07
CA GLY A 22 6.73 -0.07 0.40
C GLY A 22 6.99 1.40 0.10
N LEU A 23 8.19 1.68 -0.34
CA LEU A 23 8.63 3.03 -0.67
C LEU A 23 8.27 3.36 -2.11
N ALA A 24 7.47 4.39 -2.28
CA ALA A 24 7.02 4.83 -3.61
C ALA A 24 7.51 6.24 -3.89
N THR A 25 7.80 6.53 -5.15
CA THR A 25 8.11 7.88 -5.61
C THR A 25 6.98 8.35 -6.51
N PHE A 26 6.90 9.67 -6.71
CA PHE A 26 5.75 10.29 -7.35
C PHE A 26 6.19 11.27 -8.42
N SER A 27 5.39 11.38 -9.48
CA SER A 27 5.53 12.49 -10.40
C SER A 27 5.10 13.78 -9.70
N LYS A 28 5.39 14.91 -10.33
CA LYS A 28 5.16 16.24 -9.75
C LYS A 28 3.71 16.43 -9.27
N THR A 29 2.75 15.89 -10.02
CA THR A 29 1.33 16.03 -9.70
C THR A 29 0.75 14.81 -8.98
N ALA A 30 1.57 13.80 -8.70
CA ALA A 30 1.17 12.53 -8.10
C ALA A 30 0.20 11.72 -8.98
N LYS A 31 0.08 12.07 -10.27
CA LYS A 31 -0.72 11.27 -11.20
C LYS A 31 -0.03 9.99 -11.59
N THR A 32 1.30 9.94 -11.42
CA THR A 32 2.11 8.76 -11.68
C THR A 32 2.86 8.39 -10.42
N ILE A 33 2.84 7.11 -10.08
CA ILE A 33 3.55 6.57 -8.91
C ILE A 33 4.51 5.51 -9.40
N TYR A 34 5.73 5.50 -8.86
CA TYR A 34 6.76 4.51 -9.17
C TYR A 34 7.03 3.68 -7.92
N TYR A 35 6.96 2.37 -8.07
CA TYR A 35 7.18 1.45 -6.96
C TYR A 35 7.88 0.20 -7.50
N GLN A 36 9.09 -0.07 -6.99
CA GLN A 36 9.95 -1.14 -7.51
C GLN A 36 10.13 -0.96 -9.01
N ASP A 37 9.85 -1.97 -9.81
CA ASP A 37 9.94 -1.89 -11.27
C ASP A 37 8.61 -1.54 -11.93
N LYS A 38 7.62 -1.10 -11.14
CA LYS A 38 6.27 -0.82 -11.63
C LYS A 38 6.01 0.67 -11.74
N THR A 39 5.18 1.03 -12.71
CA THR A 39 4.71 2.39 -12.91
C THR A 39 3.19 2.37 -12.89
N PHE A 40 2.60 3.23 -12.05
CA PHE A 40 1.15 3.33 -11.91
C PHE A 40 0.67 4.70 -12.33
N GLN A 41 -0.47 4.74 -13.00
CA GLN A 41 -1.11 6.01 -13.33
C GLN A 41 -2.48 6.10 -12.67
N SER A 42 -2.89 7.34 -12.40
CA SER A 42 -4.15 7.64 -11.75
C SER A 42 -5.31 7.10 -12.58
N LEU A 43 -6.24 6.42 -11.90
CA LEU A 43 -7.44 5.84 -12.51
C LEU A 43 -8.63 6.70 -12.11
N LYS A 44 -9.27 7.32 -13.09
CA LYS A 44 -10.43 8.15 -12.83
C LYS A 44 -11.69 7.30 -12.78
N GLY A 45 -12.58 7.65 -11.86
CA GLY A 45 -13.90 7.01 -11.77
C GLY A 45 -13.91 5.65 -11.09
N GLY A 46 -12.77 5.14 -10.64
CA GLY A 46 -12.73 3.87 -9.93
C GLY A 46 -13.11 4.03 -8.46
N TYR A 47 -13.97 3.15 -7.96
CA TYR A 47 -14.33 3.21 -6.55
C TYR A 47 -13.59 2.18 -5.69
N LYS A 48 -13.10 1.10 -6.30
CA LYS A 48 -12.30 0.09 -5.58
C LYS A 48 -10.81 0.25 -5.83
N ALA A 49 -10.44 1.02 -6.84
CA ALA A 49 -9.04 1.23 -7.23
C ALA A 49 -8.84 2.68 -7.62
N ASN A 50 -7.65 3.22 -7.35
CA ASN A 50 -7.33 4.61 -7.68
C ASN A 50 -6.13 4.73 -8.63
N TYR A 51 -5.48 3.63 -8.97
CA TYR A 51 -4.36 3.60 -9.90
C TYR A 51 -4.40 2.33 -10.73
N PHE A 52 -3.63 2.30 -11.81
CA PHE A 52 -3.47 1.08 -12.60
C PHE A 52 -2.02 0.95 -13.04
N ASP A 53 -1.56 -0.30 -13.15
CA ASP A 53 -0.22 -0.64 -13.65
C ASP A 53 -0.20 -0.40 -15.16
N VAL A 54 0.68 0.46 -15.66
CA VAL A 54 0.70 0.81 -17.08
C VAL A 54 1.14 -0.35 -17.96
N ASP A 55 1.86 -1.32 -17.42
CA ASP A 55 2.35 -2.45 -18.20
C ASP A 55 1.36 -3.61 -18.26
N THR A 56 0.61 -3.85 -17.20
CA THR A 56 -0.29 -4.99 -17.12
C THR A 56 -1.76 -4.61 -17.19
N GLY A 57 -2.10 -3.36 -16.87
CA GLY A 57 -3.48 -2.92 -16.75
C GLY A 57 -4.14 -3.29 -15.44
N ASP A 58 -3.43 -3.96 -14.54
CA ASP A 58 -3.99 -4.33 -13.25
C ASP A 58 -4.37 -3.09 -12.45
N GLU A 59 -5.52 -3.16 -11.78
CA GLU A 59 -6.00 -2.07 -10.94
C GLU A 59 -5.42 -2.20 -9.53
N TYR A 60 -5.06 -1.05 -8.94
CA TYR A 60 -4.46 -1.00 -7.63
C TYR A 60 -5.13 0.06 -6.76
N TRP A 61 -5.12 -0.18 -5.45
CA TRP A 61 -5.40 0.85 -4.46
C TRP A 61 -4.10 1.23 -3.80
N ILE A 62 -3.71 2.51 -3.88
CA ILE A 62 -2.48 3.02 -3.30
C ILE A 62 -2.84 4.22 -2.42
N SER A 63 -2.45 4.16 -1.15
CA SER A 63 -2.79 5.21 -0.19
C SER A 63 -1.67 5.34 0.84
N GLY A 64 -1.70 6.44 1.59
CA GLY A 64 -0.79 6.62 2.71
C GLY A 64 -1.09 5.63 3.81
N CYS A 65 -0.05 5.24 4.56
CA CYS A 65 -0.21 4.31 5.67
C CYS A 65 -0.86 5.01 6.84
N LYS A 66 -1.75 4.31 7.54
CA LYS A 66 -2.43 4.85 8.70
C LYS A 66 -1.55 4.72 9.94
N LYS A 67 -1.68 5.68 10.83
CA LYS A 67 -1.00 5.62 12.12
C LYS A 67 -1.66 4.62 13.05
N ARG A 68 -2.97 4.45 12.92
CA ARG A 68 -3.78 3.55 13.74
C ARG A 68 -4.74 2.78 12.86
N GLY A 69 -5.12 1.58 13.32
CA GLY A 69 -6.07 0.75 12.60
C GLY A 69 -5.46 0.06 11.40
N GLY A 70 -6.28 -0.66 10.66
CA GLY A 70 -5.84 -1.40 9.49
C GLY A 70 -5.83 -0.54 8.23
N ASP A 71 -4.90 -0.83 7.34
CA ASP A 71 -4.85 -0.17 6.05
C ASP A 71 -5.77 -0.83 5.02
N ARG A 72 -6.25 -2.05 5.29
CA ARG A 72 -7.13 -2.79 4.38
C ARG A 72 -8.57 -2.73 4.85
N LEU A 73 -9.49 -2.68 3.88
CA LEU A 73 -10.92 -2.78 4.19
C LEU A 73 -11.35 -4.21 4.49
N TYR A 74 -10.71 -5.19 3.89
CA TYR A 74 -11.07 -6.61 3.99
C TYR A 74 -9.94 -7.40 4.62
N PRO A 75 -10.24 -8.54 5.28
CA PRO A 75 -9.20 -9.32 5.95
C PRO A 75 -8.11 -9.77 5.00
N GLY A 76 -6.89 -9.87 5.49
CA GLY A 76 -5.77 -10.36 4.71
C GLY A 76 -4.44 -10.00 5.34
N ILE A 77 -3.38 -10.41 4.68
CA ILE A 77 -2.02 -10.18 5.14
C ILE A 77 -1.38 -9.12 4.27
N ILE A 78 -0.68 -8.19 4.93
CA ILE A 78 0.10 -7.14 4.26
C ILE A 78 1.56 -7.47 4.49
N VAL A 79 2.36 -7.51 3.41
CA VAL A 79 3.80 -7.73 3.49
C VAL A 79 4.49 -6.38 3.54
N ILE A 80 5.42 -6.22 4.49
CA ILE A 80 6.18 -4.98 4.63
C ILE A 80 7.54 -5.18 3.95
N ASP A 81 7.88 -4.32 3.00
CA ASP A 81 9.17 -4.41 2.30
C ASP A 81 10.30 -4.14 3.29
N ASP A 82 11.42 -4.87 3.10
CA ASP A 82 12.52 -4.83 4.05
C ASP A 82 13.14 -3.44 4.21
N ASP A 83 13.21 -2.67 3.13
CA ASP A 83 13.86 -1.36 3.13
C ASP A 83 13.08 -0.30 3.91
N VAL A 84 11.79 -0.53 4.19
CA VAL A 84 10.96 0.44 4.92
C VAL A 84 10.47 -0.11 6.27
N ARG A 85 10.82 -1.34 6.60
CA ARG A 85 10.22 -2.03 7.75
C ARG A 85 10.46 -1.29 9.07
N GLU A 86 11.69 -0.91 9.32
CA GLU A 86 12.01 -0.22 10.58
C GLU A 86 11.31 1.13 10.65
N GLU A 87 11.38 1.92 9.59
CA GLU A 87 10.74 3.23 9.58
C GLU A 87 9.23 3.13 9.71
N TYR A 88 8.63 2.13 9.06
CA TYR A 88 7.20 1.91 9.17
C TYR A 88 6.77 1.69 10.63
N TRP A 89 7.45 0.80 11.33
CA TRP A 89 7.07 0.49 12.71
C TRP A 89 7.41 1.61 13.69
N THR A 90 8.58 2.25 13.52
CA THR A 90 9.03 3.27 14.49
C THR A 90 8.38 4.63 14.24
N SER A 91 8.29 5.07 12.96
CA SER A 91 7.87 6.43 12.64
C SER A 91 6.39 6.53 12.30
N ILE A 92 5.83 5.54 11.63
CA ILE A 92 4.43 5.58 11.20
C ILE A 92 3.53 4.99 12.28
N ARG A 93 3.82 3.77 12.73
CA ARG A 93 3.00 3.07 13.71
C ARG A 93 3.35 3.39 15.16
N ASN A 94 4.52 3.97 15.38
CA ASN A 94 5.02 4.27 16.72
C ASN A 94 5.05 3.02 17.61
N LYS A 95 5.51 1.91 17.01
CA LYS A 95 5.64 0.62 17.68
C LYS A 95 7.02 0.04 17.43
N PRO A 96 8.08 0.65 18.01
CA PRO A 96 9.46 0.17 17.76
C PRO A 96 9.68 -1.27 18.21
N GLU A 97 8.89 -1.77 19.14
CA GLU A 97 8.98 -3.16 19.56
C GLU A 97 8.63 -4.14 18.44
N SER A 98 7.95 -3.69 17.39
CA SER A 98 7.53 -4.54 16.26
C SER A 98 8.45 -4.42 15.05
N LYS A 99 9.59 -3.71 15.16
CA LYS A 99 10.39 -3.36 13.99
C LYS A 99 10.91 -4.54 13.16
N GLU A 100 10.95 -5.73 13.75
CA GLU A 100 11.37 -6.94 13.03
C GLU A 100 10.21 -7.67 12.37
N GLN A 101 8.98 -7.23 12.59
CA GLN A 101 7.80 -7.89 12.06
C GLN A 101 7.63 -7.59 10.58
N LYS A 102 7.63 -8.63 9.76
CA LYS A 102 7.63 -8.51 8.28
C LYS A 102 6.26 -8.48 7.66
N THR A 103 5.22 -8.88 8.40
CA THR A 103 3.87 -8.93 7.89
C THR A 103 2.88 -8.40 8.92
N ILE A 104 1.72 -7.96 8.43
CA ILE A 104 0.63 -7.54 9.28
C ILE A 104 -0.59 -8.36 8.91
N ARG A 105 -1.20 -9.00 9.92
CA ARG A 105 -2.48 -9.68 9.73
C ARG A 105 -3.59 -8.67 10.01
N CYS A 106 -4.29 -8.29 8.96
CA CYS A 106 -5.35 -7.30 9.06
C CYS A 106 -6.70 -7.99 9.12
N LEU A 107 -7.51 -7.65 10.14
CA LEU A 107 -8.83 -8.24 10.30
C LEU A 107 -9.87 -7.59 9.41
N GLY A 108 -9.52 -6.43 8.84
CA GLY A 108 -10.41 -5.71 7.96
C GLY A 108 -11.44 -4.88 8.70
N LYS A 109 -12.01 -3.91 7.98
CA LYS A 109 -13.00 -3.01 8.55
C LYS A 109 -14.34 -3.70 8.79
N TYR A 110 -14.66 -4.69 7.96
CA TYR A 110 -15.97 -5.33 7.96
C TYR A 110 -15.94 -6.74 8.56
N ARG A 111 -14.98 -7.02 9.41
CA ARG A 111 -14.95 -8.32 10.08
C ARG A 111 -16.17 -8.50 10.96
N LYS A 112 -16.56 -9.73 11.14
CA LYS A 112 -17.63 -10.05 12.06
C LYS A 112 -17.10 -10.54 13.38
#